data_7497e0cb5c99175cc61b39c2c195ef4e
#
_entry.id   7497e0cb5c99175cc61b39c2c195ef4e
#
_cell.length_a   1.000
_cell.length_b   1.000
_cell.length_c   1.000
_cell.angle_alpha   90.00
_cell.angle_beta   90.00
_cell.angle_gamma   90.00
#
_symmetry.space_group_name_H-M   'P 1'
#
loop_
_entity.id
_entity.type
_entity.pdbx_description
1 polymer ?
#
loop_
_entity_poly.entity_id
_entity_poly.type
_entity_poly.pdbx_seq_one_letter_code
_entity_poly.pdbx_strand_id
1 'polypeptide(L)'
;SFVEQEDVFRIVERLLVNTFKEFSNKKLMFDEFPKITYAEAMLKYGSDKPDLRNPLIINDITEIFSRDDISFEIFKKLVKSGSKVRCIITKNTKNKPRSFFDNIDKWAKEEGASGLAYFTLEKEKEISAKGPIGKFFSAEALEEIMKQTNSELGDSIFMACGKQNDLEKITSLARDK
;
A
#
# COMPACT_ATOMS: atom_id res chain seq x y z
N SER A 1 18.28 -33.39 9.68
CA SER A 1 18.65 -33.39 8.26
C SER A 1 19.81 -32.43 8.06
N PHE A 2 20.65 -32.71 7.09
CA PHE A 2 21.79 -31.86 6.73
C PHE A 2 21.43 -30.84 5.64
N VAL A 3 20.16 -30.44 5.56
CA VAL A 3 19.60 -29.51 4.54
C VAL A 3 19.27 -28.20 5.21
N GLU A 4 19.81 -27.11 4.67
CA GLU A 4 19.56 -25.75 5.10
C GLU A 4 18.44 -25.10 4.23
N GLN A 5 17.93 -23.96 4.66
CA GLN A 5 16.87 -23.22 3.97
C GLN A 5 17.25 -22.90 2.50
N GLU A 6 18.50 -22.50 2.27
CA GLU A 6 19.00 -22.16 0.93
C GLU A 6 19.02 -23.36 -0.01
N ASP A 7 19.29 -24.57 0.51
CA ASP A 7 19.24 -25.80 -0.29
C ASP A 7 17.82 -26.08 -0.76
N VAL A 8 16.84 -25.89 0.13
CA VAL A 8 15.42 -26.05 -0.20
C VAL A 8 15.00 -25.04 -1.27
N PHE A 9 15.35 -23.77 -1.10
CA PHE A 9 15.02 -22.72 -2.07
C PHE A 9 15.59 -23.05 -3.45
N ARG A 10 16.86 -23.41 -3.53
CA ARG A 10 17.52 -23.77 -4.79
C ARG A 10 16.86 -24.95 -5.50
N ILE A 11 16.48 -26.00 -4.76
CA ILE A 11 15.81 -27.18 -5.33
C ILE A 11 14.42 -26.81 -5.86
N VAL A 12 13.62 -26.10 -5.05
CA VAL A 12 12.25 -25.72 -5.41
C VAL A 12 12.26 -24.75 -6.60
N GLU A 13 13.13 -23.74 -6.58
CA GLU A 13 13.26 -22.80 -7.70
C GLU A 13 13.61 -23.52 -9.00
N ARG A 14 14.64 -24.38 -8.97
CA ARG A 14 15.03 -25.15 -10.16
C ARG A 14 13.91 -26.04 -10.68
N LEU A 15 13.17 -26.69 -9.79
CA LEU A 15 12.01 -27.51 -10.15
C LEU A 15 10.94 -26.67 -10.85
N LEU A 16 10.53 -25.57 -10.26
CA LEU A 16 9.50 -24.70 -10.80
C LEU A 16 9.92 -24.05 -12.11
N VAL A 17 11.14 -23.51 -12.20
CA VAL A 17 11.66 -22.88 -13.43
C VAL A 17 11.69 -23.89 -14.58
N ASN A 18 12.19 -25.11 -14.35
CA ASN A 18 12.24 -26.14 -15.40
C ASN A 18 10.85 -26.58 -15.82
N THR A 19 9.93 -26.79 -14.87
CA THR A 19 8.54 -27.13 -15.17
C THR A 19 7.87 -26.04 -16.00
N PHE A 20 8.03 -24.78 -15.64
CA PHE A 20 7.46 -23.67 -16.43
C PHE A 20 8.06 -23.56 -17.83
N LYS A 21 9.37 -23.75 -17.97
CA LYS A 21 10.02 -23.72 -19.29
C LYS A 21 9.60 -24.87 -20.20
N GLU A 22 9.31 -26.03 -19.66
CA GLU A 22 8.91 -27.21 -20.41
C GLU A 22 7.43 -27.20 -20.80
N PHE A 23 6.54 -26.76 -19.86
CA PHE A 23 5.09 -26.87 -20.04
C PHE A 23 4.37 -25.55 -20.30
N SER A 24 5.09 -24.41 -20.37
CA SER A 24 4.47 -23.10 -20.60
C SER A 24 5.18 -22.30 -21.70
N ASN A 25 4.39 -21.68 -22.56
CA ASN A 25 4.88 -20.74 -23.58
C ASN A 25 5.06 -19.30 -23.01
N LYS A 26 4.80 -19.09 -21.71
CA LYS A 26 4.93 -17.79 -21.07
C LYS A 26 6.36 -17.59 -20.56
N LYS A 27 6.83 -16.35 -20.63
CA LYS A 27 8.11 -15.97 -20.02
C LYS A 27 7.95 -15.86 -18.51
N LEU A 28 8.97 -16.31 -17.77
CA LEU A 28 9.09 -16.01 -16.35
C LEU A 28 9.32 -14.50 -16.16
N MET A 29 8.74 -13.95 -15.11
CA MET A 29 8.89 -12.55 -14.76
C MET A 29 10.28 -12.25 -14.20
N PHE A 30 10.90 -13.22 -13.54
CA PHE A 30 12.21 -13.13 -12.93
C PHE A 30 13.07 -14.30 -13.36
N ASP A 31 14.38 -14.08 -13.56
CA ASP A 31 15.35 -15.15 -13.83
C ASP A 31 15.64 -15.96 -12.56
N GLU A 32 15.67 -15.26 -11.39
CA GLU A 32 15.75 -15.84 -10.06
C GLU A 32 14.53 -15.38 -9.24
N PHE A 33 13.97 -16.29 -8.43
CA PHE A 33 12.79 -15.94 -7.63
C PHE A 33 13.17 -15.01 -6.49
N PRO A 34 12.47 -13.86 -6.33
CA PRO A 34 12.73 -12.94 -5.23
C PRO A 34 12.41 -13.62 -3.89
N LYS A 35 13.33 -13.47 -2.93
CA LYS A 35 13.12 -13.91 -1.56
C LYS A 35 12.53 -12.78 -0.75
N ILE A 36 11.32 -12.96 -0.28
CA ILE A 36 10.56 -11.97 0.50
C ILE A 36 10.32 -12.58 1.88
N THR A 37 10.68 -11.86 2.94
CA THR A 37 10.37 -12.31 4.30
C THR A 37 8.87 -12.22 4.56
N TYR A 38 8.36 -13.06 5.48
CA TYR A 38 6.95 -13.01 5.87
C TYR A 38 6.53 -11.61 6.34
N ALA A 39 7.35 -10.98 7.19
CA ALA A 39 7.08 -9.63 7.68
C ALA A 39 6.99 -8.58 6.55
N GLU A 40 7.89 -8.67 5.57
CA GLU A 40 7.88 -7.80 4.40
C GLU A 40 6.68 -8.08 3.50
N ALA A 41 6.32 -9.34 3.28
CA ALA A 41 5.15 -9.74 2.49
C ALA A 41 3.87 -9.18 3.10
N MET A 42 3.68 -9.31 4.42
CA MET A 42 2.53 -8.77 5.13
C MET A 42 2.52 -7.24 5.16
N LEU A 43 3.69 -6.59 5.30
CA LEU A 43 3.78 -5.14 5.30
C LEU A 43 3.47 -4.53 3.93
N LYS A 44 4.14 -5.00 2.88
CA LYS A 44 4.07 -4.40 1.53
C LYS A 44 2.88 -4.85 0.69
N TYR A 45 2.37 -6.05 0.95
CA TYR A 45 1.34 -6.66 0.09
C TYR A 45 0.10 -7.13 0.87
N GLY A 46 0.17 -7.20 2.20
CA GLY A 46 -0.92 -7.67 3.07
C GLY A 46 -1.22 -9.17 2.91
N SER A 47 -0.31 -9.95 2.31
CA SER A 47 -0.48 -11.36 2.00
C SER A 47 0.85 -12.10 2.05
N ASP A 48 0.83 -13.36 2.51
CA ASP A 48 1.97 -14.27 2.44
C ASP A 48 2.21 -14.86 1.04
N LYS A 49 1.30 -14.59 0.10
CA LYS A 49 1.33 -15.02 -1.31
C LYS A 49 1.06 -13.86 -2.26
N PRO A 50 1.94 -12.84 -2.27
CA PRO A 50 1.69 -11.64 -3.05
C PRO A 50 1.76 -11.89 -4.56
N ASP A 51 0.81 -11.34 -5.31
CA ASP A 51 0.95 -11.22 -6.76
C ASP A 51 1.88 -10.04 -7.09
N LEU A 52 3.12 -10.36 -7.49
CA LEU A 52 4.13 -9.36 -7.81
C LEU A 52 3.91 -8.68 -9.18
N ARG A 53 2.96 -9.15 -9.98
CA ARG A 53 2.56 -8.49 -11.24
C ARG A 53 1.78 -7.20 -10.96
N ASN A 54 1.12 -7.13 -9.81
CA ASN A 54 0.47 -5.91 -9.35
C ASN A 54 1.54 -4.97 -8.77
N PRO A 55 1.78 -3.78 -9.38
CA PRO A 55 2.85 -2.88 -8.96
C PRO A 55 2.53 -2.09 -7.69
N LEU A 56 1.29 -2.14 -7.20
CA LEU A 56 0.87 -1.40 -6.03
C LEU A 56 1.54 -1.97 -4.77
N ILE A 57 2.07 -1.09 -3.95
CA ILE A 57 2.72 -1.41 -2.68
C ILE A 57 1.98 -0.68 -1.56
N ILE A 58 1.76 -1.40 -0.45
CA ILE A 58 1.23 -0.84 0.78
C ILE A 58 2.38 -0.17 1.53
N ASN A 59 2.19 1.09 1.92
CA ASN A 59 3.16 1.84 2.71
C ASN A 59 2.62 2.07 4.13
N ASP A 60 3.49 1.96 5.12
CA ASP A 60 3.18 2.34 6.51
C ASP A 60 3.55 3.81 6.71
N ILE A 61 2.56 4.64 7.01
CA ILE A 61 2.73 6.08 7.26
C ILE A 61 2.29 6.46 8.68
N THR A 62 2.30 5.49 9.59
CA THR A 62 1.82 5.68 10.97
C THR A 62 2.57 6.81 11.68
N GLU A 63 3.89 6.89 11.54
CA GLU A 63 4.71 7.86 12.22
C GLU A 63 4.42 9.31 11.81
N ILE A 64 3.97 9.51 10.57
CA ILE A 64 3.58 10.83 10.06
C ILE A 64 2.45 11.44 10.91
N PHE A 65 1.52 10.62 11.41
CA PHE A 65 0.42 11.07 12.24
C PHE A 65 0.82 11.46 13.69
N SER A 66 2.09 11.29 14.06
CA SER A 66 2.65 11.82 15.29
C SER A 66 3.10 13.28 15.18
N ARG A 67 3.11 13.85 13.98
CA ARG A 67 3.52 15.25 13.73
C ARG A 67 2.45 16.22 14.21
N ASP A 68 2.89 17.41 14.64
CA ASP A 68 1.99 18.47 15.12
C ASP A 68 1.33 19.25 13.98
N ASP A 69 1.95 19.26 12.79
CA ASP A 69 1.47 19.95 11.59
C ASP A 69 0.39 19.14 10.80
N ILE A 70 -0.09 18.04 11.36
CA ILE A 70 -1.26 17.30 10.89
C ILE A 70 -2.39 17.52 11.88
N SER A 71 -3.54 17.99 11.38
CA SER A 71 -4.73 18.26 12.21
C SER A 71 -5.84 17.22 12.02
N PHE A 72 -5.55 16.05 11.44
CA PHE A 72 -6.53 14.97 11.28
C PHE A 72 -6.67 14.15 12.56
N GLU A 73 -7.38 14.73 13.52
CA GLU A 73 -7.48 14.26 14.91
C GLU A 73 -8.00 12.82 15.06
N ILE A 74 -8.86 12.36 14.14
CA ILE A 74 -9.40 10.98 14.19
C ILE A 74 -8.26 9.97 14.10
N PHE A 75 -7.38 10.10 13.10
CA PHE A 75 -6.25 9.17 12.94
C PHE A 75 -5.20 9.38 14.03
N LYS A 76 -4.93 10.62 14.44
CA LYS A 76 -3.99 10.90 15.56
C LYS A 76 -4.41 10.20 16.85
N LYS A 77 -5.69 10.24 17.21
CA LYS A 77 -6.22 9.55 18.40
C LYS A 77 -6.10 8.04 18.29
N LEU A 78 -6.43 7.47 17.13
CA LEU A 78 -6.31 6.04 16.88
C LEU A 78 -4.85 5.57 16.94
N VAL A 79 -3.92 6.32 16.34
CA VAL A 79 -2.48 6.03 16.39
C VAL A 79 -1.96 6.09 17.84
N LYS A 80 -2.35 7.09 18.62
CA LYS A 80 -2.03 7.15 20.05
C LYS A 80 -2.55 5.96 20.86
N SER A 81 -3.64 5.33 20.41
CA SER A 81 -4.18 4.10 21.02
C SER A 81 -3.56 2.81 20.46
N GLY A 82 -2.51 2.90 19.65
CA GLY A 82 -1.78 1.75 19.12
C GLY A 82 -2.24 1.26 17.73
N SER A 83 -3.16 1.97 17.09
CA SER A 83 -3.52 1.70 15.68
C SER A 83 -2.39 2.10 14.74
N LYS A 84 -2.39 1.51 13.54
CA LYS A 84 -1.48 1.83 12.44
C LYS A 84 -2.21 2.56 11.32
N VAL A 85 -1.46 3.27 10.49
CA VAL A 85 -1.98 3.89 9.26
C VAL A 85 -1.20 3.35 8.08
N ARG A 86 -1.91 2.73 7.14
CA ARG A 86 -1.33 2.24 5.89
C ARG A 86 -1.99 2.90 4.71
N CYS A 87 -1.22 3.10 3.64
CA CYS A 87 -1.72 3.71 2.43
C CYS A 87 -1.28 2.98 1.16
N ILE A 88 -2.05 3.19 0.11
CA ILE A 88 -1.78 2.76 -1.27
C ILE A 88 -1.79 4.00 -2.15
N ILE A 89 -0.85 4.05 -3.08
CA ILE A 89 -0.70 5.15 -4.02
C ILE A 89 -1.24 4.72 -5.38
N THR A 90 -2.16 5.49 -5.93
CA THR A 90 -2.64 5.29 -7.30
C THR A 90 -2.08 6.38 -8.21
N LYS A 91 -1.34 5.96 -9.24
CA LYS A 91 -0.60 6.86 -10.11
C LYS A 91 -1.53 7.64 -11.06
N ASN A 92 -1.29 8.96 -11.19
CA ASN A 92 -1.96 9.85 -12.15
C ASN A 92 -3.50 9.84 -12.09
N THR A 93 -4.08 9.74 -10.90
CA THR A 93 -5.54 9.63 -10.71
C THR A 93 -6.24 10.95 -10.40
N LYS A 94 -5.53 12.09 -10.40
CA LYS A 94 -6.11 13.41 -10.10
C LYS A 94 -7.30 13.79 -10.98
N ASN A 95 -7.32 13.32 -12.22
CA ASN A 95 -8.38 13.62 -13.19
C ASN A 95 -9.58 12.65 -13.11
N LYS A 96 -9.54 11.68 -12.21
CA LYS A 96 -10.68 10.78 -12.00
C LYS A 96 -11.84 11.53 -11.37
N PRO A 97 -13.09 11.22 -11.75
CA PRO A 97 -14.26 11.85 -11.17
C PRO A 97 -14.39 11.49 -9.69
N ARG A 98 -15.06 12.36 -8.92
CA ARG A 98 -15.30 12.13 -7.49
C ARG A 98 -15.95 10.77 -7.20
N SER A 99 -16.85 10.32 -8.08
CA SER A 99 -17.50 9.02 -7.97
C SER A 99 -16.52 7.83 -7.96
N PHE A 100 -15.37 7.96 -8.60
CA PHE A 100 -14.30 6.93 -8.53
C PHE A 100 -13.84 6.73 -7.10
N PHE A 101 -13.54 7.82 -6.40
CA PHE A 101 -13.07 7.78 -5.01
C PHE A 101 -14.17 7.35 -4.03
N ASP A 102 -15.39 7.90 -4.21
CA ASP A 102 -16.53 7.58 -3.35
C ASP A 102 -16.91 6.08 -3.49
N ASN A 103 -16.80 5.49 -4.68
CA ASN A 103 -17.04 4.07 -4.91
C ASN A 103 -16.01 3.18 -4.22
N ILE A 104 -14.73 3.59 -4.18
CA ILE A 104 -13.69 2.84 -3.48
C ILE A 104 -13.92 2.89 -1.96
N ASP A 105 -14.27 4.04 -1.40
CA ASP A 105 -14.61 4.16 0.02
C ASP A 105 -15.85 3.33 0.38
N LYS A 106 -16.90 3.37 -0.45
CA LYS A 106 -18.10 2.56 -0.28
C LYS A 106 -17.77 1.06 -0.29
N TRP A 107 -17.02 0.62 -1.29
CA TRP A 107 -16.57 -0.76 -1.40
C TRP A 107 -15.76 -1.18 -0.16
N ALA A 108 -14.83 -0.36 0.33
CA ALA A 108 -14.06 -0.69 1.52
C ALA A 108 -14.95 -0.89 2.76
N LYS A 109 -16.02 -0.10 2.89
CA LYS A 109 -17.02 -0.26 3.96
C LYS A 109 -17.81 -1.56 3.82
N GLU A 110 -18.16 -1.95 2.60
CA GLU A 110 -18.82 -3.23 2.30
C GLU A 110 -17.91 -4.43 2.67
N GLU A 111 -16.58 -4.29 2.51
CA GLU A 111 -15.58 -5.29 2.96
C GLU A 111 -15.28 -5.25 4.47
N GLY A 112 -15.99 -4.40 5.22
CA GLY A 112 -15.91 -4.32 6.69
C GLY A 112 -14.87 -3.34 7.23
N ALA A 113 -14.27 -2.49 6.39
CA ALA A 113 -13.43 -1.40 6.86
C ALA A 113 -14.27 -0.23 7.39
N SER A 114 -13.67 0.61 8.24
CA SER A 114 -14.27 1.88 8.66
C SER A 114 -14.38 2.91 7.52
N GLY A 115 -13.73 2.64 6.40
CA GLY A 115 -13.63 3.46 5.20
C GLY A 115 -12.19 3.60 4.72
N LEU A 116 -12.02 4.16 3.52
CA LEU A 116 -10.72 4.58 2.98
C LEU A 116 -10.71 6.10 2.85
N ALA A 117 -9.95 6.76 3.71
CA ALA A 117 -9.70 8.18 3.57
C ALA A 117 -8.79 8.42 2.36
N TYR A 118 -8.99 9.52 1.63
CA TYR A 118 -8.17 9.81 0.46
C TYR A 118 -7.92 11.29 0.25
N PHE A 119 -6.85 11.58 -0.46
CA PHE A 119 -6.59 12.86 -1.10
C PHE A 119 -5.74 12.67 -2.36
N THR A 120 -5.73 13.68 -3.21
CA THR A 120 -4.90 13.77 -4.41
C THR A 120 -3.87 14.86 -4.24
N LEU A 121 -2.61 14.57 -4.59
CA LEU A 121 -1.50 15.52 -4.53
C LEU A 121 -1.57 16.52 -5.68
N GLU A 122 -1.59 17.80 -5.35
CA GLU A 122 -1.61 18.89 -6.31
C GLU A 122 -0.52 19.93 -5.94
N LYS A 123 -0.22 20.82 -6.87
CA LYS A 123 0.64 21.97 -6.65
C LYS A 123 0.03 23.19 -7.32
N GLU A 124 -0.25 24.19 -6.52
CA GLU A 124 -0.58 25.53 -7.00
C GLU A 124 0.62 26.46 -6.78
N LYS A 125 0.83 26.95 -5.59
CA LYS A 125 2.05 27.67 -5.17
C LYS A 125 2.97 26.77 -4.37
N GLU A 126 2.38 26.01 -3.45
CA GLU A 126 3.02 25.00 -2.62
C GLU A 126 2.35 23.64 -2.85
N ILE A 127 2.93 22.57 -2.33
CA ILE A 127 2.33 21.25 -2.37
C ILE A 127 1.06 21.28 -1.52
N SER A 128 -0.02 20.82 -2.09
CA SER A 128 -1.34 20.78 -1.48
C SER A 128 -2.03 19.46 -1.76
N ALA A 129 -3.07 19.17 -1.01
CA ALA A 129 -3.86 17.96 -1.17
C ALA A 129 -5.34 18.31 -1.36
N LYS A 130 -5.93 17.78 -2.43
CA LYS A 130 -7.35 17.91 -2.73
C LYS A 130 -8.09 16.64 -2.33
N GLY A 131 -9.16 16.76 -1.61
CA GLY A 131 -9.99 15.63 -1.16
C GLY A 131 -10.56 15.87 0.23
N PRO A 132 -11.35 14.91 0.75
CA PRO A 132 -12.06 15.09 2.03
C PRO A 132 -11.12 15.39 3.22
N ILE A 133 -9.93 14.83 3.20
CA ILE A 133 -8.97 14.97 4.30
C ILE A 133 -7.74 15.83 3.95
N GLY A 134 -7.60 16.28 2.69
CA GLY A 134 -6.42 17.02 2.23
C GLY A 134 -6.10 18.27 3.06
N LYS A 135 -7.12 18.99 3.52
CA LYS A 135 -7.00 20.21 4.32
C LYS A 135 -6.36 20.03 5.71
N PHE A 136 -6.18 18.79 6.15
CA PHE A 136 -5.62 18.48 7.49
C PHE A 136 -4.11 18.27 7.45
N PHE A 137 -3.47 18.37 6.30
CA PHE A 137 -2.04 18.16 6.12
C PHE A 137 -1.37 19.47 5.72
N SER A 138 -0.24 19.78 6.35
CA SER A 138 0.64 20.87 5.92
C SER A 138 1.39 20.50 4.65
N ALA A 139 2.00 21.47 3.97
CA ALA A 139 2.85 21.23 2.81
C ALA A 139 4.04 20.32 3.17
N GLU A 140 4.65 20.55 4.32
CA GLU A 140 5.78 19.78 4.84
C GLU A 140 5.40 18.34 5.15
N ALA A 141 4.19 18.11 5.72
CA ALA A 141 3.69 16.77 5.95
C ALA A 141 3.42 16.01 4.64
N LEU A 142 2.90 16.71 3.61
CA LEU A 142 2.70 16.14 2.28
C LEU A 142 4.03 15.79 1.59
N GLU A 143 5.05 16.65 1.72
CA GLU A 143 6.40 16.37 1.21
C GLU A 143 6.99 15.10 1.83
N GLU A 144 6.84 14.95 3.15
CA GLU A 144 7.32 13.75 3.86
C GLU A 144 6.57 12.49 3.40
N ILE A 145 5.24 12.58 3.23
CA ILE A 145 4.44 11.48 2.66
C ILE A 145 4.95 11.12 1.26
N MET A 146 5.15 12.12 0.39
CA MET A 146 5.65 11.91 -0.96
C MET A 146 7.00 11.19 -0.97
N LYS A 147 7.90 11.60 -0.09
CA LYS A 147 9.23 10.99 0.06
C LYS A 147 9.15 9.54 0.54
N GLN A 148 8.34 9.26 1.57
CA GLN A 148 8.21 7.90 2.12
C GLN A 148 7.51 6.94 1.16
N THR A 149 6.54 7.42 0.39
CA THR A 149 5.71 6.60 -0.49
C THR A 149 6.15 6.60 -1.95
N ASN A 150 7.17 7.39 -2.29
CA ASN A 150 7.59 7.65 -3.67
C ASN A 150 6.41 8.08 -4.56
N SER A 151 5.51 8.90 -4.00
CA SER A 151 4.38 9.47 -4.74
C SER A 151 4.74 10.80 -5.38
N GLU A 152 4.01 11.16 -6.43
CA GLU A 152 4.25 12.33 -7.25
C GLU A 152 2.99 13.21 -7.34
N LEU A 153 3.15 14.42 -7.85
CA LEU A 153 2.01 15.30 -8.11
C LEU A 153 1.05 14.67 -9.12
N GLY A 154 -0.23 14.67 -8.79
CA GLY A 154 -1.26 14.02 -9.58
C GLY A 154 -1.60 12.59 -9.14
N ASP A 155 -0.83 12.02 -8.23
CA ASP A 155 -1.15 10.75 -7.59
C ASP A 155 -2.23 10.95 -6.52
N SER A 156 -3.00 9.90 -6.27
CA SER A 156 -3.92 9.87 -5.14
C SER A 156 -3.48 8.86 -4.10
N ILE A 157 -3.66 9.21 -2.86
CA ILE A 157 -3.27 8.42 -1.69
C ILE A 157 -4.55 7.98 -0.99
N PHE A 158 -4.77 6.66 -0.96
CA PHE A 158 -5.83 6.05 -0.17
C PHE A 158 -5.24 5.50 1.10
N MET A 159 -5.85 5.78 2.24
CA MET A 159 -5.34 5.35 3.54
C MET A 159 -6.42 4.79 4.44
N ALA A 160 -6.03 3.78 5.21
CA ALA A 160 -6.83 3.18 6.26
C ALA A 160 -6.09 3.28 7.59
N CYS A 161 -6.85 3.42 8.68
CA CYS A 161 -6.34 3.40 10.04
C CYS A 161 -7.08 2.32 10.83
N GLY A 162 -6.34 1.50 11.58
CA GLY A 162 -6.92 0.43 12.38
C GLY A 162 -5.89 -0.47 13.03
N LYS A 163 -6.36 -1.59 13.58
CA LYS A 163 -5.49 -2.65 14.10
C LYS A 163 -4.77 -3.35 12.95
N GLN A 164 -3.58 -3.87 13.22
CA GLN A 164 -2.71 -4.45 12.20
C GLN A 164 -3.41 -5.50 11.31
N ASN A 165 -4.08 -6.48 11.91
CA ASN A 165 -4.73 -7.56 11.17
C ASN A 165 -5.85 -7.06 10.24
N ASP A 166 -6.65 -6.09 10.71
CA ASP A 166 -7.73 -5.51 9.91
C ASP A 166 -7.16 -4.68 8.75
N LEU A 167 -6.05 -3.96 8.99
CA LEU A 167 -5.36 -3.21 7.95
C LEU A 167 -4.73 -4.11 6.90
N GLU A 168 -4.09 -5.20 7.29
CA GLU A 168 -3.52 -6.18 6.36
C GLU A 168 -4.58 -6.72 5.41
N LYS A 169 -5.74 -7.10 5.95
CA LYS A 169 -6.86 -7.57 5.15
C LYS A 169 -7.37 -6.51 4.18
N ILE A 170 -7.74 -5.34 4.67
CA ILE A 170 -8.36 -4.31 3.80
C ILE A 170 -7.38 -3.73 2.80
N THR A 171 -6.10 -3.53 3.16
CA THR A 171 -5.11 -3.01 2.23
C THR A 171 -4.69 -4.04 1.18
N SER A 172 -4.66 -5.32 1.51
CA SER A 172 -4.50 -6.39 0.51
C SER A 172 -5.64 -6.39 -0.50
N LEU A 173 -6.90 -6.38 -0.04
CA LEU A 173 -8.06 -6.30 -0.90
C LEU A 173 -8.09 -5.02 -1.76
N ALA A 174 -7.71 -3.88 -1.17
CA ALA A 174 -7.65 -2.60 -1.89
C ALA A 174 -6.53 -2.57 -2.95
N ARG A 175 -5.46 -3.33 -2.74
CA ARG A 175 -4.38 -3.49 -3.72
C ARG A 175 -4.85 -4.25 -4.96
N ASP A 176 -5.76 -5.20 -4.79
CA ASP A 176 -6.25 -6.07 -5.87
C ASP A 176 -7.49 -5.48 -6.58
N LYS A 177 -8.12 -4.44 -5.99
CA LYS A 177 -9.29 -3.74 -6.53
C LYS A 177 -8.93 -2.76 -7.64
#